data_bae815f21c96edffd02467c1f8a59d61
#
_entry.id   bae815f21c96edffd02467c1f8a59d61
#
_cell.length_a   1.000
_cell.length_b   1.000
_cell.length_c   1.000
_cell.angle_alpha   90.00
_cell.angle_beta   90.00
_cell.angle_gamma   90.00
#
_symmetry.space_group_name_H-M   'P 1'
#
loop_
_entity.id
_entity.type
_entity.pdbx_description
1 polymer ?
#
loop_
_entity_poly.entity_id
_entity_poly.type
_entity_poly.pdbx_seq_one_letter_code
_entity_poly.pdbx_strand_id
1 'polypeptide(L)'
;MKTELRKIPGVGKETEKDLIRLGYPTIASLRGADPEEIYQRDCMEQGVKIDRCQLYIYRCAVYFAETDNPDPEKLKWWYWKDKEDAQ
;
A
#
# COMPACT_ATOMS: atom_id res chain seq x y z
N MET A 1 15.65 -9.37 -1.55
CA MET A 1 15.62 -9.18 -2.99
C MET A 1 14.71 -8.02 -3.35
N LYS A 2 15.13 -7.22 -4.31
CA LYS A 2 14.40 -6.03 -4.69
C LYS A 2 13.51 -6.33 -5.88
N THR A 3 12.22 -6.05 -5.76
CA THR A 3 11.26 -6.28 -6.85
C THR A 3 10.78 -4.95 -7.40
N GLU A 4 9.94 -5.02 -8.45
CA GLU A 4 9.34 -3.82 -9.02
C GLU A 4 8.46 -3.07 -8.03
N LEU A 5 8.01 -3.73 -6.97
CA LEU A 5 7.21 -3.07 -5.93
C LEU A 5 7.93 -1.86 -5.33
N ARG A 6 9.25 -1.89 -5.33
CA ARG A 6 10.05 -0.79 -4.80
C ARG A 6 9.95 0.48 -5.66
N LYS A 7 9.39 0.38 -6.85
CA LYS A 7 9.13 1.55 -7.69
C LYS A 7 7.96 2.38 -7.18
N ILE A 8 7.11 1.77 -6.37
CA ILE A 8 5.95 2.47 -5.81
C ILE A 8 6.44 3.41 -4.71
N PRO A 9 6.11 4.72 -4.80
CA PRO A 9 6.51 5.65 -3.74
C PRO A 9 5.93 5.21 -2.40
N GLY A 10 6.74 5.24 -1.37
CA GLY A 10 6.33 4.83 -0.03
C GLY A 10 6.56 3.36 0.27
N VAL A 11 6.83 2.54 -0.75
CA VAL A 11 7.09 1.12 -0.55
C VAL A 11 8.58 0.91 -0.35
N GLY A 12 8.97 0.65 0.89
CA GLY A 12 10.33 0.31 1.21
C GLY A 12 10.49 -1.19 1.35
N LYS A 13 11.63 -1.57 1.92
CA LYS A 13 11.99 -2.98 2.05
C LYS A 13 10.96 -3.78 2.84
N GLU A 14 10.46 -3.21 3.95
CA GLU A 14 9.52 -3.92 4.80
C GLU A 14 8.15 -4.04 4.14
N THR A 15 7.66 -2.98 3.52
CA THR A 15 6.38 -3.02 2.85
C THR A 15 6.42 -3.98 1.67
N GLU A 16 7.54 -4.01 0.95
CA GLU A 16 7.73 -4.96 -0.14
C GLU A 16 7.55 -6.39 0.35
N LYS A 17 8.19 -6.72 1.47
CA LYS A 17 8.07 -8.06 2.05
C LYS A 17 6.63 -8.36 2.44
N ASP A 18 5.96 -7.39 3.03
CA ASP A 18 4.58 -7.57 3.47
C ASP A 18 3.67 -7.86 2.28
N LEU A 19 3.84 -7.12 1.19
CA LEU A 19 3.02 -7.33 0.02
C LEU A 19 3.25 -8.70 -0.60
N ILE A 20 4.50 -9.13 -0.68
CA ILE A 20 4.81 -10.45 -1.21
C ILE A 20 4.18 -11.54 -0.34
N ARG A 21 4.30 -11.41 0.98
CA ARG A 21 3.73 -12.37 1.91
C ARG A 21 2.22 -12.46 1.78
N LEU A 22 1.58 -11.32 1.53
CA LEU A 22 0.12 -11.25 1.44
C LEU A 22 -0.41 -11.67 0.07
N GLY A 23 0.48 -11.99 -0.87
CA GLY A 23 0.06 -12.50 -2.17
C GLY A 23 0.07 -11.46 -3.28
N TYR A 24 0.77 -10.35 -3.09
CA TYR A 24 0.85 -9.27 -4.07
C TYR A 24 2.30 -9.03 -4.48
N PRO A 25 2.92 -9.98 -5.23
CA PRO A 25 4.35 -9.89 -5.53
C PRO A 25 4.70 -8.94 -6.67
N THR A 26 3.72 -8.41 -7.39
CA THR A 26 3.97 -7.53 -8.53
C THR A 26 3.05 -6.32 -8.48
N ILE A 27 3.40 -5.29 -9.23
CA ILE A 27 2.53 -4.12 -9.35
C ILE A 27 1.19 -4.54 -9.96
N ALA A 28 1.22 -5.40 -10.98
CA ALA A 28 -0.01 -5.84 -11.63
C ALA A 28 -0.94 -6.56 -10.66
N SER A 29 -0.38 -7.27 -9.67
CA SER A 29 -1.21 -7.99 -8.70
C SER A 29 -1.99 -7.06 -7.78
N LEU A 30 -1.61 -5.79 -7.70
CA LEU A 30 -2.31 -4.81 -6.88
C LEU A 30 -3.50 -4.19 -7.60
N ARG A 31 -3.60 -4.38 -8.92
CA ARG A 31 -4.72 -3.82 -9.67
C ARG A 31 -6.02 -4.48 -9.23
N GLY A 32 -6.98 -3.65 -8.87
CA GLY A 32 -8.27 -4.14 -8.39
C GLY A 32 -8.28 -4.59 -6.95
N ALA A 33 -7.16 -4.49 -6.25
CA ALA A 33 -7.09 -4.89 -4.84
C ALA A 33 -7.73 -3.82 -3.97
N ASP A 34 -8.24 -4.27 -2.81
CA ASP A 34 -8.82 -3.38 -1.82
C ASP A 34 -7.77 -3.11 -0.74
N PRO A 35 -7.26 -1.87 -0.62
CA PRO A 35 -6.22 -1.60 0.37
C PRO A 35 -6.67 -1.82 1.80
N GLU A 36 -7.96 -1.65 2.09
CA GLU A 36 -8.47 -1.96 3.44
C GLU A 36 -8.33 -3.43 3.74
N GLU A 37 -8.63 -4.28 2.77
CA GLU A 37 -8.51 -5.72 2.96
C GLU A 37 -7.05 -6.12 3.14
N ILE A 38 -6.16 -5.52 2.36
CA ILE A 38 -4.72 -5.79 2.50
C ILE A 38 -4.27 -5.47 3.91
N TYR A 39 -4.66 -4.30 4.41
CA TYR A 39 -4.29 -3.85 5.74
C TYR A 39 -4.85 -4.78 6.82
N GLN A 40 -6.13 -5.16 6.70
CA GLN A 40 -6.74 -6.03 7.69
C GLN A 40 -6.08 -7.40 7.73
N ARG A 41 -5.78 -7.96 6.57
CA ARG A 41 -5.09 -9.25 6.51
C ARG A 41 -3.69 -9.16 7.12
N ASP A 42 -3.01 -8.04 6.88
CA ASP A 42 -1.69 -7.84 7.44
C ASP A 42 -1.76 -7.81 8.97
N CYS A 43 -2.73 -7.08 9.52
CA CYS A 43 -2.93 -7.03 10.96
C CYS A 43 -3.23 -8.41 11.52
N MET A 44 -4.08 -9.17 10.85
CA MET A 44 -4.44 -10.50 11.31
C MET A 44 -3.27 -11.46 11.30
N GLU A 45 -2.46 -11.41 10.24
CA GLU A 45 -1.33 -12.34 10.13
C GLU A 45 -0.25 -12.03 11.14
N GLN A 46 -0.07 -10.75 11.48
CA GLN A 46 0.92 -10.37 12.45
C GLN A 46 0.42 -10.41 13.89
N GLY A 47 -0.89 -10.55 14.05
CA GLY A 47 -1.49 -10.64 15.37
C GLY A 47 -1.48 -9.35 16.17
N VAL A 48 -1.29 -8.21 15.49
CA VAL A 48 -1.27 -6.91 16.15
C VAL A 48 -1.98 -5.90 15.28
N LYS A 49 -2.37 -4.78 15.87
CA LYS A 49 -2.94 -3.67 15.12
C LYS A 49 -1.79 -2.82 14.59
N ILE A 50 -1.59 -2.85 13.29
CA ILE A 50 -0.52 -2.13 12.64
C ILE A 50 -0.89 -0.66 12.53
N ASP A 51 0.13 0.22 12.58
CA ASP A 51 -0.07 1.65 12.41
C ASP A 51 -0.84 1.93 11.12
N ARG A 52 -1.82 2.83 11.19
CA ARG A 52 -2.64 3.15 10.02
C ARG A 52 -1.82 3.77 8.88
N CYS A 53 -0.63 4.26 9.14
CA CYS A 53 0.24 4.71 8.05
C CYS A 53 0.47 3.61 7.03
N GLN A 54 0.49 2.37 7.46
CA GLN A 54 0.65 1.24 6.55
C GLN A 54 -0.55 1.14 5.59
N LEU A 55 -1.75 1.39 6.10
CA LEU A 55 -2.95 1.42 5.25
C LEU A 55 -2.83 2.51 4.19
N TYR A 56 -2.32 3.68 4.57
CA TYR A 56 -2.19 4.78 3.63
C TYR A 56 -1.18 4.43 2.54
N ILE A 57 -0.12 3.73 2.90
CA ILE A 57 0.86 3.26 1.92
C ILE A 57 0.20 2.26 0.97
N TYR A 58 -0.64 1.36 1.49
CA TYR A 58 -1.35 0.41 0.63
C TYR A 58 -2.32 1.11 -0.31
N ARG A 59 -3.01 2.15 0.17
CA ARG A 59 -3.89 2.94 -0.70
C ARG A 59 -3.10 3.57 -1.84
N CYS A 60 -1.94 4.14 -1.53
CA CYS A 60 -1.07 4.74 -2.52
C CYS A 60 -0.57 3.70 -3.51
N ALA A 61 -0.23 2.51 -3.01
CA ALA A 61 0.29 1.44 -3.87
C ALA A 61 -0.75 0.97 -4.87
N VAL A 62 -1.99 0.80 -4.43
CA VAL A 62 -3.06 0.37 -5.32
C VAL A 62 -3.34 1.46 -6.37
N TYR A 63 -3.37 2.72 -5.93
CA TYR A 63 -3.54 3.83 -6.87
C TYR A 63 -2.46 3.82 -7.94
N PHE A 64 -1.20 3.66 -7.52
CA PHE A 64 -0.08 3.62 -8.45
C PHE A 64 -0.25 2.49 -9.46
N ALA A 65 -0.68 1.33 -8.98
CA ALA A 65 -0.83 0.15 -9.83
C ALA A 65 -1.94 0.32 -10.86
N GLU A 66 -2.98 1.06 -10.51
CA GLU A 66 -4.16 1.20 -11.35
C GLU A 66 -4.12 2.40 -12.28
N THR A 67 -3.10 3.26 -12.16
CA THR A 67 -3.07 4.52 -12.87
C THR A 67 -1.84 4.59 -13.79
N ASP A 68 -2.08 4.78 -15.10
CA ASP A 68 -0.99 4.84 -16.06
C ASP A 68 -0.14 6.11 -15.91
N ASN A 69 -0.80 7.23 -15.58
CA ASN A 69 -0.14 8.53 -15.42
C ASN A 69 -0.46 9.08 -14.05
N PRO A 70 0.15 8.53 -13.00
CA PRO A 70 -0.23 8.94 -11.65
C PRO A 70 0.08 10.41 -11.37
N ASP A 71 -0.83 11.05 -10.65
CA ASP A 71 -0.67 12.41 -10.18
C ASP A 71 0.43 12.44 -9.12
N PRO A 72 1.49 13.26 -9.28
CA PRO A 72 2.57 13.29 -8.29
C PRO A 72 2.10 13.61 -6.87
N GLU A 73 1.05 14.42 -6.72
CA GLU A 73 0.52 14.72 -5.39
C GLU A 73 -0.09 13.49 -4.74
N LYS A 74 -0.67 12.62 -5.53
CA LYS A 74 -1.30 11.40 -5.00
C LYS A 74 -0.31 10.28 -4.80
N LEU A 75 0.94 10.48 -5.13
CA LEU A 75 2.01 9.51 -4.87
C LEU A 75 2.63 9.70 -3.50
N LYS A 76 2.22 10.72 -2.78
CA LYS A 76 2.63 10.91 -1.39
C LYS A 76 1.70 10.08 -0.52
N TRP A 77 2.28 9.15 0.24
CA TRP A 77 1.42 8.23 1.01
C TRP A 77 0.51 8.98 1.97
N TRP A 78 0.93 10.12 2.48
CA TRP A 78 0.11 10.89 3.44
C TRP A 78 -1.07 11.56 2.77
N TYR A 79 -1.13 11.63 1.45
CA TYR A 79 -2.31 12.10 0.74
C TYR A 79 -3.52 11.21 1.05
N TRP A 80 -3.26 9.95 1.39
CA TRP A 80 -4.30 8.94 1.54
C TRP A 80 -4.77 8.76 2.97
N LYS A 81 -4.41 9.68 3.87
CA LYS A 81 -4.87 9.66 5.24
C LYS A 81 -6.39 9.71 5.31
N ASP A 82 -6.94 9.14 6.39
CA ASP A 82 -8.37 9.20 6.62
C ASP A 82 -8.81 10.66 6.77
N LYS A 83 -9.84 11.05 6.02
CA LYS A 83 -10.23 12.45 5.96
C LYS A 83 -10.97 12.92 7.20
N GLU A 84 -11.64 12.01 7.89
CA GLU A 84 -12.35 12.41 9.09
C GLU A 84 -11.39 12.87 10.18
N ASP A 85 -10.13 12.52 10.08
CA ASP A 85 -9.13 12.95 11.06
C ASP A 85 -8.72 14.39 10.86
N ALA A 86 -9.15 15.00 9.78
CA ALA A 86 -8.81 16.37 9.49
C ALA A 86 -9.64 17.38 10.28
N GLN A 87 -10.55 16.90 11.08
CA GLN A 87 -11.44 17.75 11.87
C GLN A 87 -10.69 18.68 12.80
#